data_66d32f24b60ae0019cc9e12709ea5f73
#
_entry.id   66d32f24b60ae0019cc9e12709ea5f73
#
_cell.length_a   1.000
_cell.length_b   1.000
_cell.length_c   1.000
_cell.angle_alpha   90.00
_cell.angle_beta   90.00
_cell.angle_gamma   90.00
#
_symmetry.space_group_name_H-M   'P 1'
#
loop_
_entity.id
_entity.type
_entity.pdbx_description
1 polymer ?
#
loop_
_entity_poly.entity_id
_entity_poly.type
_entity_poly.pdbx_seq_one_letter_code
_entity_poly.pdbx_strand_id
1 'polypeptide(L)'
;GMRNPIILNTLFILSYYVIRDYQDKEEKWIGKFEKIILGIGTPIGLIFMDLYANIRSHLAITADNIIQSLIDFFYGQGVTFDVIVRGYGWRLNLPERPFRNYTFGGFIDYIVHGRIGQKIFGTAALPTNNCYENGKFSNSLAHNLAYTMDKDMYLSGRGWGSSYLLENYIDFGYIGVFLLSIILGIILIFLVRGFFGKKLIS
;
A
#
# COMPACT_ATOMS: atom_id res chain seq x y z
N GLY A 1 -8.83 5.60 -4.89
CA GLY A 1 -8.69 6.91 -5.37
C GLY A 1 -7.30 7.45 -5.60
N MET A 2 -7.24 8.67 -6.09
CA MET A 2 -6.01 9.35 -6.53
C MET A 2 -5.06 9.83 -5.42
N ARG A 3 -5.24 9.47 -4.16
CA ARG A 3 -4.35 9.95 -3.07
C ARG A 3 -2.99 9.26 -3.06
N ASN A 4 -2.96 7.96 -3.30
CA ASN A 4 -1.72 7.19 -3.24
C ASN A 4 -0.63 7.71 -4.18
N PRO A 5 -0.88 8.07 -5.45
CA PRO A 5 0.14 8.63 -6.32
C PRO A 5 0.71 9.94 -5.78
N ILE A 6 -0.12 10.82 -5.20
CA ILE A 6 0.33 12.10 -4.64
C ILE A 6 1.24 11.87 -3.45
N ILE A 7 0.82 11.01 -2.50
CA ILE A 7 1.61 10.66 -1.31
C ILE A 7 2.94 10.02 -1.71
N LEU A 8 2.88 9.02 -2.60
CA LEU A 8 4.08 8.31 -3.06
C LEU A 8 5.06 9.24 -3.77
N ASN A 9 4.57 10.11 -4.65
CA ASN A 9 5.42 11.10 -5.33
C ASN A 9 6.02 12.11 -4.34
N THR A 10 5.25 12.57 -3.36
CA THR A 10 5.75 13.47 -2.31
C THR A 10 6.82 12.78 -1.47
N LEU A 11 6.60 11.54 -1.03
CA LEU A 11 7.58 10.75 -0.29
C LEU A 11 8.83 10.47 -1.13
N PHE A 12 8.67 10.20 -2.42
CA PHE A 12 9.80 10.01 -3.33
C PHE A 12 10.65 11.28 -3.45
N ILE A 13 10.01 12.43 -3.66
CA ILE A 13 10.70 13.73 -3.73
C ILE A 13 11.43 14.02 -2.41
N LEU A 14 10.78 13.85 -1.27
CA LEU A 14 11.39 14.04 0.04
C LEU A 14 12.59 13.11 0.25
N SER A 15 12.44 11.83 -0.08
CA SER A 15 13.53 10.86 0.00
C SER A 15 14.70 11.25 -0.90
N TYR A 16 14.43 11.73 -2.12
CA TYR A 16 15.45 12.21 -3.03
C TYR A 16 16.24 13.39 -2.44
N TYR A 17 15.54 14.39 -1.88
CA TYR A 17 16.21 15.54 -1.24
C TYR A 17 17.06 15.13 -0.04
N VAL A 18 16.55 14.23 0.82
CA VAL A 18 17.31 13.71 1.98
C VAL A 18 18.55 12.96 1.53
N ILE A 19 18.44 12.12 0.48
CA ILE A 19 19.56 11.36 -0.06
C ILE A 19 20.62 12.31 -0.64
N ARG A 20 20.22 13.33 -1.39
CA ARG A 20 21.12 14.33 -1.97
C ARG A 20 21.82 15.14 -0.89
N ASP A 21 21.12 15.64 0.13
CA ASP A 21 21.70 16.38 1.25
C ASP A 21 22.73 15.54 2.03
N TYR A 22 22.51 14.23 2.09
CA TYR A 22 23.45 13.29 2.72
C TYR A 22 24.68 13.00 1.86
N GLN A 23 24.51 12.88 0.53
CA GLN A 23 25.61 12.58 -0.40
C GLN A 23 26.52 13.76 -0.65
N ASP A 24 25.94 14.96 -0.77
CA ASP A 24 26.66 16.19 -1.10
C ASP A 24 26.88 16.99 0.19
N LYS A 25 28.13 16.95 0.69
CA LYS A 25 28.50 17.66 1.92
C LYS A 25 28.84 19.12 1.66
N GLU A 26 29.13 19.49 0.40
CA GLU A 26 29.53 20.83 0.03
C GLU A 26 28.29 21.74 -0.23
N GLU A 27 27.22 21.18 -0.78
CA GLU A 27 25.96 21.87 -0.99
C GLU A 27 24.87 21.31 -0.04
N LYS A 28 24.39 22.14 0.89
CA LYS A 28 23.26 21.78 1.73
C LYS A 28 21.95 21.90 0.95
N TRP A 29 21.44 20.76 0.53
CA TRP A 29 20.16 20.68 -0.20
C TRP A 29 18.94 20.98 0.67
N ILE A 30 19.04 20.64 1.98
CA ILE A 30 17.98 20.95 2.96
C ILE A 30 18.45 22.07 3.87
N GLY A 31 18.15 23.30 3.49
CA GLY A 31 18.43 24.50 4.27
C GLY A 31 17.48 24.71 5.45
N LYS A 32 17.60 25.86 6.12
CA LYS A 32 16.71 26.23 7.24
C LYS A 32 15.27 26.40 6.78
N PHE A 33 15.07 26.99 5.59
CA PHE A 33 13.75 27.26 5.04
C PHE A 33 13.00 25.98 4.68
N GLU A 34 13.67 25.02 4.05
CA GLU A 34 13.11 23.71 3.71
C GLU A 34 12.73 22.92 4.95
N LYS A 35 13.55 22.98 6.02
CA LYS A 35 13.22 22.36 7.31
C LYS A 35 11.97 22.94 7.96
N ILE A 36 11.79 24.27 7.86
CA ILE A 36 10.60 24.94 8.37
C ILE A 36 9.37 24.52 7.54
N ILE A 37 9.49 24.52 6.21
CA ILE A 37 8.40 24.06 5.32
C ILE A 37 8.03 22.61 5.62
N LEU A 38 9.00 21.71 5.83
CA LEU A 38 8.73 20.32 6.18
C LEU A 38 8.09 20.20 7.56
N GLY A 39 8.60 20.94 8.55
CA GLY A 39 8.11 20.89 9.92
C GLY A 39 6.69 21.42 10.08
N ILE A 40 6.32 22.48 9.36
CA ILE A 40 4.99 23.11 9.42
C ILE A 40 4.08 22.52 8.34
N GLY A 41 4.59 22.32 7.13
CA GLY A 41 3.81 21.83 6.00
C GLY A 41 3.32 20.40 6.16
N THR A 42 4.09 19.55 6.87
CA THR A 42 3.67 18.15 7.09
C THR A 42 2.40 18.06 7.95
N PRO A 43 2.31 18.66 9.16
CA PRO A 43 1.07 18.68 9.93
C PRO A 43 -0.11 19.31 9.17
N ILE A 44 0.11 20.43 8.50
CA ILE A 44 -0.93 21.09 7.70
C ILE A 44 -1.41 20.18 6.57
N GLY A 45 -0.50 19.51 5.87
CA GLY A 45 -0.83 18.56 4.82
C GLY A 45 -1.65 17.38 5.32
N LEU A 46 -1.33 16.84 6.50
CA LEU A 46 -2.07 15.76 7.14
C LEU A 46 -3.50 16.18 7.49
N ILE A 47 -3.68 17.37 8.09
CA ILE A 47 -4.99 17.93 8.40
C ILE A 47 -5.81 18.12 7.11
N PHE A 48 -5.18 18.69 6.07
CA PHE A 48 -5.86 18.90 4.79
C PHE A 48 -6.31 17.57 4.15
N MET A 49 -5.50 16.53 4.27
CA MET A 49 -5.85 15.19 3.78
C MET A 49 -7.02 14.57 4.55
N ASP A 50 -7.10 14.80 5.86
CA ASP A 50 -8.22 14.33 6.67
C ASP A 50 -9.51 15.08 6.33
N LEU A 51 -9.46 16.41 6.27
CA LEU A 51 -10.59 17.24 5.84
C LEU A 51 -11.11 16.82 4.46
N TYR A 52 -10.20 16.62 3.50
CA TYR A 52 -10.59 16.13 2.18
C TYR A 52 -11.23 14.74 2.21
N ALA A 53 -10.78 13.87 3.11
CA ALA A 53 -11.38 12.55 3.29
C ALA A 53 -12.81 12.64 3.80
N ASN A 54 -13.06 13.52 4.78
CA ASN A 54 -14.37 13.75 5.38
C ASN A 54 -15.36 14.37 4.38
N ILE A 55 -14.93 15.38 3.61
CA ILE A 55 -15.74 15.99 2.54
C ILE A 55 -16.15 14.92 1.51
N ARG A 56 -15.20 14.08 1.08
CA ARG A 56 -15.47 13.05 0.07
C ARG A 56 -16.44 11.97 0.56
N SER A 57 -16.42 11.64 1.84
CA SER A 57 -17.30 10.64 2.44
C SER A 57 -18.66 11.22 2.87
N HIS A 58 -18.93 12.49 2.56
CA HIS A 58 -20.13 13.22 3.00
C HIS A 58 -20.34 13.20 4.53
N LEU A 59 -19.25 13.02 5.29
CA LEU A 59 -19.29 13.15 6.73
C LEU A 59 -19.23 14.63 7.12
N ALA A 60 -19.97 14.99 8.15
CA ALA A 60 -19.87 16.35 8.72
C ALA A 60 -18.43 16.58 9.23
N ILE A 61 -17.92 17.78 9.00
CA ILE A 61 -16.65 18.21 9.58
C ILE A 61 -16.92 18.46 11.06
N THR A 62 -16.57 17.48 11.89
CA THR A 62 -16.83 17.49 13.34
C THR A 62 -15.58 17.75 14.17
N ALA A 63 -14.44 18.02 13.53
CA ALA A 63 -13.20 18.32 14.24
C ALA A 63 -13.30 19.69 14.92
N ASP A 64 -13.60 19.71 16.21
CA ASP A 64 -13.71 20.93 16.99
C ASP A 64 -12.35 21.63 17.20
N ASN A 65 -11.24 20.93 16.93
CA ASN A 65 -9.90 21.50 16.99
C ASN A 65 -8.89 20.71 16.15
N ILE A 66 -7.75 21.36 15.86
CA ILE A 66 -6.65 20.83 15.05
C ILE A 66 -6.04 19.55 15.65
N ILE A 67 -5.97 19.47 16.98
CA ILE A 67 -5.41 18.30 17.67
C ILE A 67 -6.31 17.08 17.46
N GLN A 68 -7.62 17.27 17.53
CA GLN A 68 -8.57 16.19 17.27
C GLN A 68 -8.46 15.68 15.83
N SER A 69 -8.34 16.57 14.85
CA SER A 69 -8.13 16.17 13.43
C SER A 69 -6.87 15.34 13.23
N LEU A 70 -5.77 15.68 13.92
CA LEU A 70 -4.55 14.88 13.88
C LEU A 70 -4.75 13.50 14.54
N ILE A 71 -5.39 13.45 15.70
CA ILE A 71 -5.71 12.19 16.38
C ILE A 71 -6.58 11.31 15.48
N ASP A 72 -7.63 11.87 14.87
CA ASP A 72 -8.54 11.15 13.98
C ASP A 72 -7.82 10.65 12.73
N PHE A 73 -6.87 11.44 12.19
CA PHE A 73 -6.02 11.01 11.10
C PHE A 73 -5.19 9.78 11.48
N PHE A 74 -4.46 9.84 12.61
CA PHE A 74 -3.64 8.70 13.06
C PHE A 74 -4.48 7.49 13.44
N TYR A 75 -5.61 7.71 14.08
CA TYR A 75 -6.57 6.64 14.36
C TYR A 75 -7.07 5.98 13.07
N GLY A 76 -7.47 6.78 12.10
CA GLY A 76 -7.88 6.30 10.77
C GLY A 76 -6.79 5.52 10.04
N GLN A 77 -5.49 5.88 10.21
CA GLN A 77 -4.38 5.09 9.69
C GLN A 77 -4.21 3.76 10.47
N GLY A 78 -4.44 3.78 11.78
CA GLY A 78 -4.40 2.57 12.62
C GLY A 78 -5.47 1.54 12.24
N VAL A 79 -6.61 1.96 11.71
CA VAL A 79 -7.68 1.08 11.19
C VAL A 79 -7.18 0.23 10.02
N THR A 80 -6.10 0.61 9.33
CA THR A 80 -5.48 -0.25 8.31
C THR A 80 -5.00 -1.59 8.88
N PHE A 81 -4.69 -1.68 10.17
CA PHE A 81 -4.38 -2.93 10.86
C PHE A 81 -5.59 -3.86 10.94
N ASP A 82 -6.80 -3.31 10.92
CA ASP A 82 -8.06 -4.07 10.90
C ASP A 82 -8.14 -5.02 9.68
N VAL A 83 -7.49 -4.67 8.56
CA VAL A 83 -7.38 -5.56 7.39
C VAL A 83 -6.71 -6.88 7.74
N ILE A 84 -5.67 -6.87 8.59
CA ILE A 84 -4.98 -8.09 9.01
C ILE A 84 -5.89 -8.92 9.90
N VAL A 85 -6.56 -8.30 10.86
CA VAL A 85 -7.47 -8.97 11.80
C VAL A 85 -8.64 -9.60 11.05
N ARG A 86 -9.35 -8.81 10.23
CA ARG A 86 -10.48 -9.29 9.43
C ARG A 86 -10.05 -10.33 8.42
N GLY A 87 -8.96 -10.08 7.69
CA GLY A 87 -8.47 -11.01 6.69
C GLY A 87 -8.03 -12.34 7.29
N TYR A 88 -7.45 -12.35 8.48
CA TYR A 88 -7.17 -13.57 9.23
C TYR A 88 -8.46 -14.31 9.57
N GLY A 89 -9.50 -13.62 10.05
CA GLY A 89 -10.80 -14.22 10.35
C GLY A 89 -11.49 -14.85 9.13
N TRP A 90 -11.41 -14.17 7.98
CA TRP A 90 -12.07 -14.60 6.74
C TRP A 90 -11.22 -15.49 5.83
N ARG A 91 -9.98 -15.82 6.21
CA ARG A 91 -9.04 -16.56 5.34
C ARG A 91 -9.56 -17.90 4.82
N LEU A 92 -10.39 -18.58 5.60
CA LEU A 92 -10.98 -19.88 5.23
C LEU A 92 -12.16 -19.75 4.26
N ASN A 93 -12.71 -18.55 4.10
CA ASN A 93 -13.83 -18.27 3.20
C ASN A 93 -13.36 -17.71 1.85
N LEU A 94 -12.05 -17.50 1.68
CA LEU A 94 -11.49 -17.00 0.42
C LEU A 94 -11.72 -17.99 -0.71
N PRO A 95 -11.88 -17.50 -1.98
CA PRO A 95 -12.09 -18.38 -3.12
C PRO A 95 -10.97 -19.43 -3.25
N GLU A 96 -11.33 -20.69 -3.28
CA GLU A 96 -10.40 -21.76 -3.56
C GLU A 96 -10.19 -21.90 -5.07
N ARG A 97 -8.93 -21.95 -5.48
CA ARG A 97 -8.54 -22.06 -6.89
C ARG A 97 -7.22 -22.80 -7.03
N PRO A 98 -7.03 -23.56 -8.12
CA PRO A 98 -5.72 -24.06 -8.49
C PRO A 98 -4.72 -22.89 -8.63
N PHE A 99 -3.53 -23.04 -8.08
CA PHE A 99 -2.45 -22.04 -8.17
C PHE A 99 -2.77 -20.67 -7.60
N ARG A 100 -3.74 -20.55 -6.66
CA ARG A 100 -3.97 -19.33 -5.92
C ARG A 100 -2.68 -18.93 -5.18
N ASN A 101 -2.24 -17.69 -5.41
CA ASN A 101 -1.11 -17.13 -4.69
C ASN A 101 -1.32 -15.61 -4.56
N TYR A 102 -1.36 -15.11 -3.36
CA TYR A 102 -1.56 -13.69 -3.07
C TYR A 102 -0.24 -12.93 -2.94
N THR A 103 0.80 -13.59 -2.44
CA THR A 103 2.13 -13.02 -2.24
C THR A 103 2.73 -12.49 -3.54
N PHE A 104 2.61 -13.27 -4.61
CA PHE A 104 3.08 -12.91 -5.95
C PHE A 104 1.91 -12.65 -6.91
N GLY A 105 0.71 -12.46 -6.37
CA GLY A 105 -0.52 -12.43 -7.14
C GLY A 105 -0.55 -11.37 -8.22
N GLY A 106 -0.11 -10.15 -7.93
CA GLY A 106 -0.04 -9.09 -8.95
C GLY A 106 0.90 -9.43 -10.10
N PHE A 107 2.02 -10.10 -9.83
CA PHE A 107 2.96 -10.54 -10.85
C PHE A 107 2.39 -11.70 -11.68
N ILE A 108 1.75 -12.66 -11.02
CA ILE A 108 1.10 -13.80 -11.68
C ILE A 108 -0.03 -13.30 -12.59
N ASP A 109 -0.91 -12.44 -12.08
CA ASP A 109 -2.01 -11.87 -12.86
C ASP A 109 -1.50 -11.05 -14.05
N TYR A 110 -0.41 -10.29 -13.86
CA TYR A 110 0.23 -9.56 -14.95
C TYR A 110 0.76 -10.49 -16.06
N ILE A 111 1.39 -11.61 -15.70
CA ILE A 111 1.90 -12.58 -16.68
C ILE A 111 0.74 -13.33 -17.34
N VAL A 112 -0.18 -13.87 -16.54
CA VAL A 112 -1.22 -14.80 -17.02
C VAL A 112 -2.33 -14.04 -17.77
N HIS A 113 -2.77 -12.90 -17.25
CA HIS A 113 -3.86 -12.10 -17.79
C HIS A 113 -3.39 -10.90 -18.61
N GLY A 114 -2.07 -10.63 -18.63
CA GLY A 114 -1.48 -9.61 -19.49
C GLY A 114 -1.48 -9.99 -20.98
N ARG A 115 -1.06 -9.06 -21.83
CA ARG A 115 -1.10 -9.25 -23.30
C ARG A 115 -0.39 -10.51 -23.79
N ILE A 116 0.70 -10.90 -23.14
CA ILE A 116 1.48 -12.09 -23.48
C ILE A 116 0.72 -13.35 -23.04
N GLY A 117 0.24 -13.37 -21.79
CA GLY A 117 -0.49 -14.51 -21.23
C GLY A 117 -1.79 -14.80 -21.96
N GLN A 118 -2.53 -13.76 -22.35
CA GLN A 118 -3.74 -13.92 -23.15
C GLN A 118 -3.47 -14.66 -24.48
N LYS A 119 -2.32 -14.39 -25.11
CA LYS A 119 -1.93 -15.07 -26.36
C LYS A 119 -1.44 -16.51 -26.15
N ILE A 120 -0.73 -16.76 -25.06
CA ILE A 120 -0.11 -18.07 -24.79
C ILE A 120 -1.09 -19.02 -24.11
N PHE A 121 -1.83 -18.53 -23.12
CA PHE A 121 -2.71 -19.36 -22.26
C PHE A 121 -4.19 -19.22 -22.63
N GLY A 122 -4.55 -18.33 -23.57
CA GLY A 122 -5.94 -18.09 -23.93
C GLY A 122 -6.80 -17.49 -22.82
N THR A 123 -6.17 -16.88 -21.81
CA THR A 123 -6.85 -16.29 -20.65
C THR A 123 -7.49 -14.97 -21.02
N ALA A 124 -8.60 -14.61 -20.36
CA ALA A 124 -9.20 -13.29 -20.51
C ALA A 124 -8.42 -12.24 -19.70
N ALA A 125 -8.44 -10.98 -20.18
CA ALA A 125 -7.92 -9.85 -19.40
C ALA A 125 -8.73 -9.67 -18.12
N LEU A 126 -8.06 -9.40 -16.99
CA LEU A 126 -8.74 -8.99 -15.77
C LEU A 126 -9.15 -7.52 -15.87
N PRO A 127 -10.39 -7.18 -15.55
CA PRO A 127 -10.84 -5.80 -15.47
C PRO A 127 -10.04 -5.00 -14.42
N THR A 128 -10.01 -3.67 -14.55
CA THR A 128 -9.29 -2.80 -13.60
C THR A 128 -10.15 -2.29 -12.44
N ASN A 129 -11.44 -2.61 -12.45
CA ASN A 129 -12.42 -2.17 -11.45
C ASN A 129 -12.83 -3.29 -10.49
N ASN A 130 -13.59 -2.93 -9.46
CA ASN A 130 -14.22 -3.89 -8.58
C ASN A 130 -15.36 -4.58 -9.34
N CYS A 131 -15.18 -5.85 -9.64
CA CYS A 131 -16.15 -6.66 -10.39
C CYS A 131 -16.09 -8.12 -9.91
N TYR A 132 -17.04 -8.89 -10.37
CA TYR A 132 -17.15 -10.31 -10.04
C TYR A 132 -15.88 -11.09 -10.39
N GLU A 133 -15.32 -10.83 -11.57
CA GLU A 133 -14.14 -11.51 -12.11
C GLU A 133 -12.94 -11.29 -11.21
N ASN A 134 -12.67 -10.05 -10.79
CA ASN A 134 -11.59 -9.74 -9.86
C ASN A 134 -11.85 -10.32 -8.47
N GLY A 135 -13.11 -10.25 -7.99
CA GLY A 135 -13.50 -10.79 -6.69
C GLY A 135 -13.32 -12.31 -6.59
N LYS A 136 -13.39 -13.02 -7.73
CA LYS A 136 -13.34 -14.49 -7.76
C LYS A 136 -12.07 -15.06 -8.37
N PHE A 137 -11.51 -14.42 -9.38
CA PHE A 137 -10.49 -15.04 -10.24
C PHE A 137 -9.12 -14.34 -10.19
N SER A 138 -9.01 -13.10 -9.69
CA SER A 138 -7.71 -12.46 -9.54
C SER A 138 -6.89 -13.03 -8.38
N ASN A 139 -5.57 -13.01 -8.47
CA ASN A 139 -4.67 -13.33 -7.37
C ASN A 139 -4.44 -12.13 -6.42
N SER A 140 -5.38 -11.21 -6.36
CA SER A 140 -5.37 -10.06 -5.45
C SER A 140 -6.16 -10.36 -4.20
N LEU A 141 -5.48 -10.45 -3.04
CA LEU A 141 -6.14 -10.63 -1.76
C LEU A 141 -7.12 -9.49 -1.48
N ALA A 142 -6.77 -8.25 -1.85
CA ALA A 142 -7.65 -7.10 -1.65
C ALA A 142 -9.02 -7.27 -2.33
N HIS A 143 -9.05 -7.78 -3.56
CA HIS A 143 -10.29 -8.04 -4.29
C HIS A 143 -11.04 -9.24 -3.72
N ASN A 144 -10.36 -10.36 -3.50
CA ASN A 144 -10.99 -11.58 -3.00
C ASN A 144 -11.55 -11.40 -1.58
N LEU A 145 -10.81 -10.75 -0.69
CA LEU A 145 -11.22 -10.49 0.68
C LEU A 145 -12.44 -9.57 0.72
N ALA A 146 -12.36 -8.43 0.02
CA ALA A 146 -13.46 -7.47 0.00
C ALA A 146 -14.74 -8.07 -0.60
N TYR A 147 -14.63 -8.84 -1.69
CA TYR A 147 -15.76 -9.54 -2.29
C TYR A 147 -16.37 -10.59 -1.37
N THR A 148 -15.53 -11.30 -0.62
CA THR A 148 -15.99 -12.37 0.29
C THR A 148 -16.64 -11.81 1.54
N MET A 149 -16.15 -10.68 2.05
CA MET A 149 -16.66 -10.04 3.27
C MET A 149 -17.97 -9.29 3.03
N ASP A 150 -18.00 -8.49 1.96
CA ASP A 150 -19.15 -7.66 1.61
C ASP A 150 -19.16 -7.40 0.10
N LYS A 151 -19.93 -8.23 -0.58
CA LYS A 151 -20.05 -8.21 -2.04
C LYS A 151 -20.63 -6.89 -2.56
N ASP A 152 -21.64 -6.35 -1.88
CA ASP A 152 -22.34 -5.16 -2.35
C ASP A 152 -21.48 -3.91 -2.17
N MET A 153 -20.82 -3.81 -1.03
CA MET A 153 -19.82 -2.77 -0.78
C MET A 153 -18.67 -2.85 -1.79
N TYR A 154 -18.16 -4.05 -2.08
CA TYR A 154 -17.10 -4.27 -3.05
C TYR A 154 -17.51 -3.84 -4.45
N LEU A 155 -18.69 -4.27 -4.92
CA LEU A 155 -19.19 -3.92 -6.26
C LEU A 155 -19.52 -2.43 -6.39
N SER A 156 -19.77 -1.72 -5.29
CA SER A 156 -19.89 -0.26 -5.28
C SER A 156 -18.55 0.49 -5.42
N GLY A 157 -17.43 -0.23 -5.61
CA GLY A 157 -16.09 0.35 -5.79
C GLY A 157 -15.32 0.55 -4.49
N ARG A 158 -15.78 0.03 -3.37
CA ARG A 158 -15.10 0.08 -2.07
C ARG A 158 -14.31 -1.20 -1.82
N GLY A 159 -13.34 -1.16 -0.90
CA GLY A 159 -12.56 -2.33 -0.52
C GLY A 159 -11.78 -2.09 0.76
N TRP A 160 -11.29 -3.17 1.35
CA TRP A 160 -10.54 -3.14 2.60
C TRP A 160 -9.03 -3.02 2.38
N GLY A 161 -8.56 -3.26 1.16
CA GLY A 161 -7.14 -3.35 0.86
C GLY A 161 -6.55 -4.71 1.20
N SER A 162 -5.23 -4.76 1.30
CA SER A 162 -4.47 -5.96 1.64
C SER A 162 -3.24 -5.60 2.47
N SER A 163 -2.56 -6.62 2.98
CA SER A 163 -1.32 -6.48 3.74
C SER A 163 -0.32 -7.54 3.30
N TYR A 164 0.93 -7.12 3.08
CA TYR A 164 2.06 -8.02 2.81
C TYR A 164 2.15 -9.18 3.83
N LEU A 165 1.98 -8.88 5.12
CA LEU A 165 2.03 -9.90 6.17
C LEU A 165 0.90 -10.93 6.01
N LEU A 166 -0.31 -10.46 5.72
CA LEU A 166 -1.48 -11.30 5.55
C LEU A 166 -1.39 -12.17 4.30
N GLU A 167 -0.94 -11.62 3.18
CA GLU A 167 -0.74 -12.36 1.92
C GLU A 167 0.25 -13.50 2.11
N ASN A 168 1.42 -13.19 2.68
CA ASN A 168 2.44 -14.20 2.97
C ASN A 168 1.96 -15.26 3.96
N TYR A 169 1.19 -14.85 4.96
CA TYR A 169 0.65 -15.77 5.95
C TYR A 169 -0.38 -16.73 5.34
N ILE A 170 -1.27 -16.24 4.47
CA ILE A 170 -2.30 -17.05 3.83
C ILE A 170 -1.67 -18.09 2.89
N ASP A 171 -0.62 -17.71 2.16
CA ASP A 171 0.02 -18.58 1.19
C ASP A 171 1.02 -19.58 1.83
N PHE A 172 1.80 -19.12 2.82
CA PHE A 172 2.97 -19.87 3.31
C PHE A 172 3.04 -19.97 4.84
N GLY A 173 2.03 -19.46 5.56
CA GLY A 173 2.00 -19.47 7.02
C GLY A 173 3.10 -18.62 7.67
N TYR A 174 3.38 -18.85 8.94
CA TYR A 174 4.40 -18.09 9.69
C TYR A 174 5.82 -18.25 9.14
N ILE A 175 6.15 -19.43 8.61
CA ILE A 175 7.47 -19.69 8.01
C ILE A 175 7.66 -18.80 6.77
N GLY A 176 6.62 -18.69 5.94
CA GLY A 176 6.66 -17.80 4.77
C GLY A 176 6.82 -16.34 5.13
N VAL A 177 6.08 -15.84 6.12
CA VAL A 177 6.24 -14.48 6.62
C VAL A 177 7.68 -14.22 7.08
N PHE A 178 8.28 -15.16 7.82
CA PHE A 178 9.65 -15.03 8.31
C PHE A 178 10.67 -15.00 7.17
N LEU A 179 10.65 -16.01 6.29
CA LEU A 179 11.61 -16.12 5.20
C LEU A 179 11.52 -14.99 4.19
N LEU A 180 10.29 -14.63 3.78
CA LEU A 180 10.08 -13.55 2.81
C LEU A 180 10.43 -12.18 3.39
N SER A 181 10.23 -11.98 4.70
CA SER A 181 10.68 -10.75 5.37
C SER A 181 12.21 -10.63 5.41
N ILE A 182 12.93 -11.74 5.60
CA ILE A 182 14.40 -11.74 5.49
C ILE A 182 14.83 -11.40 4.06
N ILE A 183 14.24 -12.04 3.06
CA ILE A 183 14.55 -11.77 1.65
C ILE A 183 14.30 -10.30 1.31
N LEU A 184 13.16 -9.76 1.72
CA LEU A 184 12.84 -8.34 1.53
C LEU A 184 13.86 -7.43 2.22
N GLY A 185 14.24 -7.75 3.46
CA GLY A 185 15.29 -7.03 4.19
C GLY A 185 16.62 -7.02 3.46
N ILE A 186 17.05 -8.16 2.92
CA ILE A 186 18.26 -8.27 2.11
C ILE A 186 18.16 -7.40 0.85
N ILE A 187 17.05 -7.47 0.12
CA ILE A 187 16.82 -6.65 -1.07
C ILE A 187 16.90 -5.15 -0.72
N LEU A 188 16.26 -4.73 0.36
CA LEU A 188 16.31 -3.34 0.81
C LEU A 188 17.74 -2.89 1.17
N ILE A 189 18.54 -3.74 1.83
CA ILE A 189 19.93 -3.46 2.12
C ILE A 189 20.73 -3.28 0.82
N PHE A 190 20.54 -4.15 -0.17
CA PHE A 190 21.21 -4.01 -1.46
C PHE A 190 20.82 -2.73 -2.19
N LEU A 191 19.54 -2.37 -2.17
CA LEU A 191 19.04 -1.12 -2.75
C LEU A 191 19.65 0.10 -2.06
N VAL A 192 19.63 0.13 -0.72
CA VAL A 192 20.24 1.21 0.06
C VAL A 192 21.74 1.33 -0.23
N ARG A 193 22.47 0.20 -0.26
CA ARG A 193 23.90 0.19 -0.63
C ARG A 193 24.15 0.70 -2.04
N GLY A 194 23.30 0.35 -2.99
CA GLY A 194 23.39 0.85 -4.37
C GLY A 194 23.20 2.36 -4.46
N PHE A 195 22.26 2.92 -3.68
CA PHE A 195 21.99 4.36 -3.66
C PHE A 195 23.03 5.17 -2.87
N PHE A 196 23.49 4.67 -1.74
CA PHE A 196 24.37 5.44 -0.83
C PHE A 196 25.86 5.12 -0.97
N GLY A 197 26.23 4.13 -1.80
CA GLY A 197 27.61 3.68 -1.95
C GLY A 197 28.16 2.97 -0.71
N LYS A 198 29.42 2.50 -0.79
CA LYS A 198 30.06 1.71 0.28
C LYS A 198 30.26 2.46 1.62
N LYS A 199 30.04 3.78 1.67
CA LYS A 199 30.33 4.63 2.85
C LYS A 199 29.34 4.54 3.99
N LEU A 200 28.18 3.90 3.82
CA LEU A 200 27.14 3.89 4.87
C LEU A 200 27.21 2.71 5.83
N ILE A 201 28.07 1.72 5.56
CA ILE A 201 28.09 0.43 6.29
C ILE A 201 29.53 0.01 6.68
N SER A 202 30.43 0.96 6.78
CA SER A 202 31.74 0.76 7.41
C SER A 202 31.75 1.28 8.85
#